data_ad439f469881b4f36a7f285fbd7bb0cc
#
_entry.id   ad439f469881b4f36a7f285fbd7bb0cc
#
_cell.length_a   1.000
_cell.length_b   1.000
_cell.length_c   1.000
_cell.angle_alpha   90.00
_cell.angle_beta   90.00
_cell.angle_gamma   90.00
#
_symmetry.space_group_name_H-M   'P 1'
#
loop_
_entity.id
_entity.type
_entity.pdbx_description
1 polymer ?
#
loop_
_entity_poly.entity_id
_entity_poly.type
_entity_poly.pdbx_seq_one_letter_code
_entity_poly.pdbx_strand_id
1 'polypeptide(L)'
;MGKSPTCELLYDWGTSNCTVGDLVELLTRNHFLAPASLLLPDAVRVAHEITVPFPSQETMPIDKAMPVQEKTVISATPLLAQSSEGQLSAPSCLPQENNSLPHSDTGFHSFWFHELKNVTNNFDERPISAGGNKLGEGGFGVVYKGYINGRIVAVKKLAAMIDVSIQDLKQQFDQEIKIMAKCQHENLVELLGFSGDGDQPCLVYEYMPNGSLLDRLACLDDTAPIPWSTRCNIAQGTANGISFLHENNHIHRDVKSANILLNESFVPKISDFGLARASVKFTKTIMTDRIVGTAAYMAPEALRGEITPKSDIFSFGVVLLEIITGLSPIDENREPQLLLSIKEEIEDEEKTIEDYVDEKMSDWDTISIDKMYSVASQCLNEKKNRRPDIKMVQQHLQEIIA
;
A
#
# COMPACT_ATOMS: atom_id res chain seq x y z
N MET A 1 20.26 -22.03 -8.14
CA MET A 1 19.77 -21.67 -9.49
C MET A 1 19.32 -20.23 -9.35
N GLY A 2 19.80 -19.32 -10.21
CA GLY A 2 19.41 -17.91 -10.13
C GLY A 2 17.94 -17.77 -10.53
N LYS A 3 17.18 -16.96 -9.79
CA LYS A 3 15.81 -16.60 -10.16
C LYS A 3 15.80 -15.97 -11.55
N SER A 4 14.76 -16.24 -12.34
CA SER A 4 14.57 -15.57 -13.62
C SER A 4 14.42 -14.06 -13.39
N PRO A 5 15.14 -13.19 -14.14
CA PRO A 5 14.97 -11.73 -13.99
C PRO A 5 13.52 -11.28 -14.18
N THR A 6 12.74 -11.96 -14.99
CA THR A 6 11.33 -11.69 -15.22
C THR A 6 10.48 -12.00 -13.98
N CYS A 7 10.81 -13.08 -13.27
CA CYS A 7 10.11 -13.46 -12.04
C CYS A 7 10.41 -12.51 -10.88
N GLU A 8 11.66 -12.08 -10.71
CA GLU A 8 12.01 -11.03 -9.74
C GLU A 8 11.26 -9.72 -10.03
N LEU A 9 11.21 -9.33 -11.30
CA LEU A 9 10.49 -8.15 -11.76
C LEU A 9 8.98 -8.20 -11.44
N LEU A 10 8.35 -9.35 -11.72
CA LEU A 10 6.91 -9.55 -11.46
C LEU A 10 6.61 -9.66 -9.97
N TYR A 11 7.51 -10.24 -9.18
CA TYR A 11 7.39 -10.31 -7.73
C TYR A 11 7.48 -8.90 -7.10
N ASP A 12 8.50 -8.13 -7.45
CA ASP A 12 8.65 -6.75 -6.99
C ASP A 12 7.47 -5.88 -7.44
N TRP A 13 6.98 -6.09 -8.66
CA TRP A 13 5.80 -5.40 -9.16
C TRP A 13 4.52 -5.83 -8.44
N GLY A 14 4.34 -7.12 -8.14
CA GLY A 14 3.17 -7.66 -7.41
C GLY A 14 3.11 -7.21 -5.94
N THR A 15 4.25 -6.91 -5.33
CA THR A 15 4.35 -6.41 -3.95
C THR A 15 4.36 -4.88 -3.87
N SER A 16 4.60 -4.19 -4.98
CA SER A 16 4.61 -2.72 -5.09
C SER A 16 3.29 -2.22 -5.65
N ASN A 17 2.85 -1.03 -5.25
CA ASN A 17 1.67 -0.36 -5.82
C ASN A 17 1.97 0.24 -7.21
N CYS A 18 2.56 -0.54 -8.10
CA CYS A 18 2.90 -0.14 -9.47
C CYS A 18 1.68 -0.18 -10.39
N THR A 19 1.69 0.60 -11.45
CA THR A 19 0.66 0.59 -12.49
C THR A 19 0.98 -0.42 -13.58
N VAL A 20 -0.02 -0.85 -14.36
CA VAL A 20 0.21 -1.66 -15.57
C VAL A 20 1.08 -0.88 -16.58
N GLY A 21 0.96 0.45 -16.62
CA GLY A 21 1.81 1.33 -17.42
C GLY A 21 3.28 1.23 -17.04
N ASP A 22 3.57 1.21 -15.73
CA ASP A 22 4.94 1.09 -15.21
C ASP A 22 5.55 -0.27 -15.59
N LEU A 23 4.75 -1.36 -15.54
CA LEU A 23 5.18 -2.67 -15.98
C LEU A 23 5.46 -2.70 -17.49
N VAL A 24 4.58 -2.12 -18.31
CA VAL A 24 4.78 -2.04 -19.77
C VAL A 24 6.03 -1.25 -20.10
N GLU A 25 6.28 -0.11 -19.44
CA GLU A 25 7.48 0.70 -19.61
C GLU A 25 8.73 -0.09 -19.22
N LEU A 26 8.70 -0.78 -18.08
CA LEU A 26 9.80 -1.60 -17.59
C LEU A 26 10.11 -2.77 -18.53
N LEU A 27 9.08 -3.48 -19.01
CA LEU A 27 9.22 -4.55 -20.00
C LEU A 27 9.78 -4.02 -21.32
N THR A 28 9.32 -2.84 -21.75
CA THR A 28 9.79 -2.21 -23.00
C THR A 28 11.26 -1.78 -22.89
N ARG A 29 11.66 -1.16 -21.77
CA ARG A 29 13.06 -0.77 -21.50
C ARG A 29 14.01 -1.98 -21.48
N ASN A 30 13.53 -3.12 -20.99
CA ASN A 30 14.32 -4.35 -20.95
C ASN A 30 14.15 -5.23 -22.20
N HIS A 31 13.58 -4.70 -23.28
CA HIS A 31 13.36 -5.39 -24.57
C HIS A 31 12.43 -6.61 -24.53
N PHE A 32 11.57 -6.73 -23.49
CA PHE A 32 10.53 -7.76 -23.43
C PHE A 32 9.25 -7.30 -24.16
N LEU A 33 9.37 -7.05 -25.48
CA LEU A 33 8.30 -6.44 -26.28
C LEU A 33 7.05 -7.33 -26.40
N ALA A 34 7.21 -8.65 -26.46
CA ALA A 34 6.07 -9.57 -26.56
C ALA A 34 5.17 -9.56 -25.29
N PRO A 35 5.69 -9.68 -24.07
CA PRO A 35 4.89 -9.48 -22.86
C PRO A 35 4.29 -8.08 -22.73
N ALA A 36 5.05 -7.03 -23.09
CA ALA A 36 4.56 -5.66 -23.05
C ALA A 36 3.37 -5.45 -24.01
N SER A 37 3.38 -6.04 -25.19
CA SER A 37 2.31 -5.94 -26.18
C SER A 37 1.02 -6.68 -25.78
N LEU A 38 1.11 -7.68 -24.92
CA LEU A 38 -0.06 -8.36 -24.37
C LEU A 38 -0.78 -7.50 -23.34
N LEU A 39 -0.05 -6.68 -22.58
CA LEU A 39 -0.62 -5.83 -21.55
C LEU A 39 -1.24 -4.54 -22.14
N LEU A 40 -0.56 -3.91 -23.10
CA LEU A 40 -1.02 -2.70 -23.79
C LEU A 40 -0.58 -2.74 -25.27
N PRO A 41 -1.35 -3.33 -26.17
CA PRO A 41 -0.99 -3.51 -27.58
C PRO A 41 -0.60 -2.21 -28.31
N ASP A 42 -1.23 -1.10 -27.97
CA ASP A 42 -0.99 0.20 -28.64
C ASP A 42 0.26 0.93 -28.13
N ALA A 43 0.70 0.68 -26.90
CA ALA A 43 1.90 1.32 -26.35
C ALA A 43 3.20 0.85 -27.02
N VAL A 44 3.24 -0.40 -27.51
CA VAL A 44 4.41 -0.97 -28.19
C VAL A 44 4.53 -0.48 -29.63
N ARG A 45 3.42 -0.10 -30.29
CA ARG A 45 3.45 0.47 -31.66
C ARG A 45 4.16 1.83 -31.68
N VAL A 46 3.93 2.65 -30.67
CA VAL A 46 4.56 3.98 -30.56
C VAL A 46 6.08 3.87 -30.37
N ALA A 47 6.55 2.87 -29.64
CA ALA A 47 7.99 2.61 -29.43
C ALA A 47 8.71 2.16 -30.72
N HIS A 48 8.01 1.49 -31.64
CA HIS A 48 8.57 1.06 -32.94
C HIS A 48 8.68 2.21 -33.96
N GLU A 49 7.84 3.24 -33.85
CA GLU A 49 7.87 4.40 -34.75
C GLU A 49 8.94 5.44 -34.39
N ILE A 50 9.53 5.37 -33.20
CA ILE A 50 10.56 6.32 -32.71
C ILE A 50 11.99 5.85 -33.03
N THR A 51 12.20 4.63 -33.54
CA THR A 51 13.50 4.18 -34.05
C THR A 51 13.72 4.64 -35.49
N VAL A 52 14.06 5.91 -35.68
CA VAL A 52 14.61 6.46 -36.93
C VAL A 52 16.12 6.16 -36.95
N PRO A 53 16.71 5.80 -38.11
CA PRO A 53 18.04 5.21 -38.17
C PRO A 53 19.16 6.22 -37.88
N PHE A 54 20.17 5.76 -37.15
CA PHE A 54 21.45 6.45 -37.00
C PHE A 54 22.13 6.63 -38.35
N PRO A 55 22.64 7.82 -38.69
CA PRO A 55 23.56 7.97 -39.79
C PRO A 55 24.94 7.46 -39.39
N SER A 56 25.56 6.79 -40.35
CA SER A 56 26.86 6.11 -40.30
C SER A 56 28.01 7.04 -39.84
N GLN A 57 28.94 6.42 -39.16
CA GLN A 57 30.24 6.93 -38.75
C GLN A 57 31.03 7.55 -39.91
N GLU A 58 31.55 8.74 -39.71
CA GLU A 58 32.77 9.22 -40.39
C GLU A 58 33.86 9.47 -39.35
N THR A 59 35.04 8.97 -39.72
CA THR A 59 36.27 8.86 -38.94
C THR A 59 37.06 10.16 -38.91
N MET A 60 37.49 10.57 -37.70
CA MET A 60 38.77 11.21 -37.28
C MET A 60 39.45 12.32 -38.12
N PRO A 61 40.20 13.27 -37.60
CA PRO A 61 41.45 13.00 -36.87
C PRO A 61 41.75 13.88 -35.63
N ILE A 62 42.65 13.33 -34.84
CA ILE A 62 43.37 13.85 -33.67
C ILE A 62 44.24 15.07 -34.05
N ASP A 63 44.23 16.14 -33.27
CA ASP A 63 45.50 16.73 -32.77
C ASP A 63 45.33 17.88 -31.74
N LYS A 64 46.25 17.83 -30.79
CA LYS A 64 46.86 18.90 -30.00
C LYS A 64 46.30 19.35 -28.64
N ALA A 65 47.09 18.96 -27.71
CA ALA A 65 47.38 19.26 -26.34
C ALA A 65 47.39 20.74 -25.85
N MET A 66 46.85 20.90 -24.64
CA MET A 66 47.38 21.62 -23.45
C MET A 66 47.70 23.15 -23.53
N PRO A 67 47.67 23.96 -22.45
CA PRO A 67 48.14 23.65 -21.09
C PRO A 67 47.28 24.15 -19.91
N VAL A 68 47.56 23.53 -18.80
CA VAL A 68 47.33 23.81 -17.38
C VAL A 68 47.76 25.22 -16.97
N GLN A 69 47.02 25.89 -16.09
CA GLN A 69 47.60 26.79 -15.10
C GLN A 69 46.92 26.66 -13.73
N GLU A 70 47.81 26.48 -12.77
CA GLU A 70 47.66 26.36 -11.32
C GLU A 70 47.63 27.70 -10.59
N LYS A 71 47.17 27.61 -9.32
CA LYS A 71 47.43 28.50 -8.15
C LYS A 71 46.47 29.71 -8.01
N THR A 72 45.92 29.97 -6.84
CA THR A 72 46.62 30.23 -5.56
C THR A 72 45.66 30.12 -4.37
N VAL A 73 46.11 29.46 -3.33
CA VAL A 73 45.62 29.43 -1.95
C VAL A 73 46.01 30.73 -1.24
N ILE A 74 45.11 31.35 -0.47
CA ILE A 74 45.53 32.20 0.66
C ILE A 74 44.65 31.89 1.88
N SER A 75 45.32 31.44 2.93
CA SER A 75 44.86 31.24 4.30
C SER A 75 45.12 32.52 5.12
N ALA A 76 44.22 32.86 6.04
CA ALA A 76 44.59 33.52 7.29
C ALA A 76 43.44 33.58 8.29
N THR A 77 43.61 32.98 9.41
CA THR A 77 42.97 33.11 10.74
C THR A 77 43.74 34.18 11.56
N PRO A 78 43.42 34.44 12.85
CA PRO A 78 42.26 35.07 13.48
C PRO A 78 42.64 36.29 14.32
N LEU A 79 41.70 37.01 14.92
CA LEU A 79 42.01 37.89 16.05
C LEU A 79 40.83 38.02 17.04
N LEU A 80 41.19 37.86 18.29
CA LEU A 80 40.44 37.90 19.53
C LEU A 80 40.11 39.34 20.02
N ALA A 81 39.13 39.35 20.98
CA ALA A 81 38.94 40.26 22.11
C ALA A 81 38.01 41.47 21.86
N GLN A 82 37.14 41.89 22.72
CA GLN A 82 36.87 41.83 24.15
C GLN A 82 35.51 42.45 24.47
N SER A 83 34.88 41.92 25.51
CA SER A 83 33.83 42.38 26.37
C SER A 83 33.43 43.87 26.42
N SER A 84 32.09 44.14 26.52
CA SER A 84 31.52 45.02 27.54
C SER A 84 29.99 44.85 27.69
N GLU A 85 29.57 44.79 28.95
CA GLU A 85 28.19 44.73 29.47
C GLU A 85 27.42 46.00 29.17
N GLY A 86 26.12 45.88 29.00
CA GLY A 86 25.18 47.01 28.95
C GLY A 86 23.72 46.56 28.91
N GLN A 87 23.02 46.82 30.01
CA GLN A 87 21.66 46.45 30.34
C GLN A 87 20.58 47.15 29.49
N LEU A 88 19.38 46.47 29.45
CA LEU A 88 18.01 46.95 29.41
C LEU A 88 17.47 47.66 28.16
N SER A 89 16.57 46.99 27.50
CA SER A 89 15.12 47.28 27.43
C SER A 89 14.41 46.50 26.29
N ALA A 90 13.38 45.76 26.63
CA ALA A 90 12.35 45.41 25.64
C ALA A 90 11.53 46.69 25.38
N PRO A 91 10.90 46.90 24.27
CA PRO A 91 9.91 46.03 23.66
C PRO A 91 9.88 46.09 22.13
N SER A 92 9.29 45.16 21.48
CA SER A 92 8.20 45.37 20.54
C SER A 92 7.99 44.13 19.66
N CYS A 93 6.77 43.71 19.68
CA CYS A 93 6.15 42.71 18.82
C CYS A 93 6.59 42.84 17.36
N LEU A 94 7.22 41.82 16.84
CA LEU A 94 7.21 41.53 15.43
C LEU A 94 6.02 40.60 15.14
N PRO A 95 5.33 40.75 13.99
CA PRO A 95 4.17 39.92 13.68
C PRO A 95 4.62 38.48 13.52
N GLN A 96 4.05 37.58 14.32
CA GLN A 96 4.06 36.17 14.00
C GLN A 96 3.34 36.02 12.67
N GLU A 97 4.04 35.69 11.62
CA GLU A 97 3.42 35.12 10.44
C GLU A 97 2.73 33.84 10.88
N ASN A 98 1.42 33.94 10.99
CA ASN A 98 0.51 32.81 11.14
C ASN A 98 0.61 31.95 9.86
N ASN A 99 1.61 31.11 9.78
CA ASN A 99 1.59 29.93 8.93
C ASN A 99 0.71 28.86 9.60
N SER A 100 -0.58 29.17 9.75
CA SER A 100 -1.58 28.16 10.05
C SER A 100 -1.73 27.30 8.81
N LEU A 101 -1.23 26.07 8.91
CA LEU A 101 -1.51 24.99 7.96
C LEU A 101 -3.04 24.90 7.75
N PRO A 102 -3.54 24.70 6.51
CA PRO A 102 -4.96 24.68 6.19
C PRO A 102 -5.76 23.50 6.76
N HIS A 103 -5.22 22.77 7.74
CA HIS A 103 -5.81 21.58 8.34
C HIS A 103 -6.36 21.76 9.76
N SER A 104 -6.50 22.98 10.25
CA SER A 104 -6.98 23.25 11.61
C SER A 104 -8.44 22.80 11.92
N ASP A 105 -9.16 22.30 10.91
CA ASP A 105 -10.60 21.96 11.02
C ASP A 105 -10.88 20.44 10.96
N THR A 106 -9.84 19.59 10.94
CA THR A 106 -10.01 18.12 10.78
C THR A 106 -10.27 17.38 12.08
N GLY A 107 -10.07 18.02 13.24
CA GLY A 107 -10.18 17.39 14.57
C GLY A 107 -8.99 16.48 14.94
N PHE A 108 -8.01 16.29 14.07
CA PHE A 108 -6.83 15.49 14.34
C PHE A 108 -5.71 16.32 15.00
N HIS A 109 -4.83 15.63 15.74
CA HIS A 109 -3.68 16.27 16.34
C HIS A 109 -2.61 16.59 15.28
N SER A 110 -2.11 17.83 15.29
CA SER A 110 -0.98 18.24 14.46
C SER A 110 0.31 18.08 15.25
N PHE A 111 1.18 17.17 14.80
CA PHE A 111 2.50 16.92 15.37
C PHE A 111 3.55 17.72 14.62
N TRP A 112 4.62 18.14 15.31
CA TRP A 112 5.81 18.63 14.64
C TRP A 112 6.65 17.47 14.10
N PHE A 113 7.25 17.62 12.92
CA PHE A 113 8.09 16.58 12.32
C PHE A 113 9.24 16.13 13.25
N HIS A 114 9.87 17.09 13.96
CA HIS A 114 10.94 16.77 14.91
C HIS A 114 10.45 15.92 16.10
N GLU A 115 9.20 16.08 16.54
CA GLU A 115 8.61 15.22 17.59
C GLU A 115 8.47 13.80 17.09
N LEU A 116 7.93 13.60 15.86
CA LEU A 116 7.82 12.28 15.25
C LEU A 116 9.17 11.63 15.00
N LYS A 117 10.17 12.43 14.62
CA LYS A 117 11.56 11.99 14.48
C LYS A 117 12.13 11.48 15.81
N ASN A 118 11.86 12.18 16.92
CA ASN A 118 12.35 11.78 18.24
C ASN A 118 11.68 10.50 18.73
N VAL A 119 10.34 10.36 18.61
CA VAL A 119 9.60 9.21 19.14
C VAL A 119 9.82 7.94 18.31
N THR A 120 10.42 8.03 17.13
CA THR A 120 10.77 6.92 16.23
C THR A 120 12.28 6.63 16.18
N ASN A 121 13.06 7.14 17.15
CA ASN A 121 14.53 7.05 17.16
C ASN A 121 15.16 7.52 15.84
N ASN A 122 14.79 8.71 15.39
CA ASN A 122 15.26 9.29 14.12
C ASN A 122 14.85 8.47 12.89
N PHE A 123 13.64 7.88 12.92
CA PHE A 123 13.14 6.95 11.91
C PHE A 123 14.13 5.80 11.67
N ASP A 124 14.46 5.08 12.75
CA ASP A 124 15.40 3.96 12.69
C ASP A 124 14.89 2.87 11.74
N GLU A 125 15.58 2.68 10.62
CA GLU A 125 15.18 1.80 9.52
C GLU A 125 15.43 0.31 9.81
N ARG A 126 16.10 -0.01 10.92
CA ARG A 126 16.26 -1.41 11.31
C ARG A 126 14.90 -2.00 11.69
N PRO A 127 14.64 -3.26 11.32
CA PRO A 127 13.40 -3.93 11.70
C PRO A 127 13.29 -4.08 13.23
N ILE A 128 12.07 -4.24 13.73
CA ILE A 128 11.82 -4.44 15.17
C ILE A 128 12.62 -5.61 15.74
N SER A 129 12.74 -6.71 14.99
CA SER A 129 13.52 -7.90 15.36
C SER A 129 15.02 -7.61 15.58
N ALA A 130 15.55 -6.57 14.94
CA ALA A 130 16.92 -6.09 15.11
C ALA A 130 17.05 -4.91 16.10
N GLY A 131 16.01 -4.62 16.88
CA GLY A 131 15.95 -3.54 17.86
C GLY A 131 15.77 -2.14 17.27
N GLY A 132 15.31 -2.04 16.01
CA GLY A 132 14.95 -0.79 15.36
C GLY A 132 13.46 -0.44 15.50
N ASN A 133 13.00 0.49 14.67
CA ASN A 133 11.63 1.00 14.73
C ASN A 133 10.81 0.71 13.46
N LYS A 134 11.41 0.15 12.39
CA LYS A 134 10.70 -0.12 11.15
C LYS A 134 9.69 -1.25 11.32
N LEU A 135 8.40 -0.94 11.08
CA LEU A 135 7.29 -1.89 11.08
C LEU A 135 7.04 -2.48 9.69
N GLY A 136 7.21 -1.68 8.65
CA GLY A 136 6.99 -2.09 7.27
C GLY A 136 7.32 -0.99 6.29
N GLU A 137 7.32 -1.35 5.00
CA GLU A 137 7.54 -0.44 3.88
C GLU A 137 6.53 -0.78 2.78
N GLY A 138 6.03 0.24 2.11
CA GLY A 138 5.09 0.10 1.01
C GLY A 138 5.32 1.18 -0.05
N GLY A 139 4.56 1.13 -1.15
CA GLY A 139 4.72 2.03 -2.30
C GLY A 139 4.62 3.53 -1.99
N PHE A 140 4.17 3.91 -0.82
CA PHE A 140 3.96 5.31 -0.43
C PHE A 140 4.76 5.73 0.81
N GLY A 141 5.71 4.93 1.26
CA GLY A 141 6.57 5.28 2.38
C GLY A 141 6.83 4.14 3.35
N VAL A 142 7.45 4.50 4.47
CA VAL A 142 7.89 3.58 5.51
C VAL A 142 7.12 3.85 6.80
N VAL A 143 6.71 2.78 7.48
CA VAL A 143 5.98 2.84 8.74
C VAL A 143 6.92 2.49 9.90
N TYR A 144 6.92 3.32 10.93
CA TYR A 144 7.77 3.18 12.10
C TYR A 144 6.95 3.09 13.39
N LYS A 145 7.42 2.28 14.33
CA LYS A 145 6.91 2.25 15.70
C LYS A 145 7.40 3.48 16.45
N GLY A 146 6.47 4.19 17.07
CA GLY A 146 6.76 5.35 17.91
C GLY A 146 6.12 5.23 19.30
N TYR A 147 6.50 6.14 20.20
CA TYR A 147 5.98 6.20 21.56
C TYR A 147 5.54 7.61 21.89
N ILE A 148 4.24 7.86 21.99
CA ILE A 148 3.66 9.20 22.25
C ILE A 148 2.78 9.12 23.50
N ASN A 149 3.07 9.93 24.52
CA ASN A 149 2.29 10.03 25.75
C ASN A 149 1.98 8.67 26.41
N GLY A 150 2.96 7.74 26.43
CA GLY A 150 2.79 6.42 27.02
C GLY A 150 2.04 5.41 26.14
N ARG A 151 1.60 5.80 24.94
CA ARG A 151 0.93 4.92 23.96
C ARG A 151 1.88 4.59 22.80
N ILE A 152 1.88 3.34 22.36
CA ILE A 152 2.55 2.94 21.13
C ILE A 152 1.71 3.41 19.94
N VAL A 153 2.37 3.97 18.92
CA VAL A 153 1.75 4.45 17.69
C VAL A 153 2.52 3.93 16.46
N ALA A 154 1.87 3.93 15.31
CA ALA A 154 2.48 3.70 14.01
C ALA A 154 2.61 5.03 13.25
N VAL A 155 3.83 5.39 12.87
CA VAL A 155 4.14 6.63 12.15
C VAL A 155 4.51 6.28 10.72
N LYS A 156 3.62 6.57 9.76
CA LYS A 156 3.85 6.41 8.32
C LYS A 156 4.52 7.67 7.79
N LYS A 157 5.80 7.58 7.49
CA LYS A 157 6.58 8.64 6.83
C LYS A 157 6.41 8.47 5.32
N LEU A 158 5.73 9.40 4.68
CA LEU A 158 5.50 9.34 3.25
C LEU A 158 6.78 9.71 2.49
N ALA A 159 7.15 8.92 1.51
CA ALA A 159 8.30 9.15 0.67
C ALA A 159 7.89 9.01 -0.80
N ALA A 160 8.37 9.92 -1.64
CA ALA A 160 8.25 9.76 -3.08
C ALA A 160 9.16 8.62 -3.51
N MET A 161 8.59 7.52 -3.95
CA MET A 161 9.33 6.50 -4.69
C MET A 161 9.65 7.01 -6.11
N ILE A 162 10.48 6.30 -6.86
CA ILE A 162 11.12 6.73 -8.12
C ILE A 162 10.14 7.36 -9.12
N ASP A 163 8.85 6.99 -9.09
CA ASP A 163 7.83 7.43 -10.05
C ASP A 163 6.67 8.23 -9.43
N VAL A 164 6.76 8.63 -8.14
CA VAL A 164 5.72 9.41 -7.46
C VAL A 164 6.19 10.86 -7.34
N SER A 165 5.46 11.79 -7.95
CA SER A 165 5.77 13.22 -7.82
C SER A 165 5.48 13.72 -6.39
N ILE A 166 6.19 14.76 -5.96
CA ILE A 166 5.92 15.44 -4.66
C ILE A 166 4.46 15.92 -4.59
N GLN A 167 3.89 16.30 -5.74
CA GLN A 167 2.50 16.74 -5.83
C GLN A 167 1.51 15.58 -5.59
N ASP A 168 1.78 14.40 -6.16
CA ASP A 168 0.97 13.20 -5.94
C ASP A 168 1.02 12.78 -4.48
N LEU A 169 2.21 12.81 -3.87
CA LEU A 169 2.41 12.50 -2.46
C LEU A 169 1.60 13.42 -1.54
N LYS A 170 1.63 14.73 -1.82
CA LYS A 170 0.82 15.72 -1.08
C LYS A 170 -0.68 15.48 -1.29
N GLN A 171 -1.08 15.14 -2.51
CA GLN A 171 -2.48 14.83 -2.79
C GLN A 171 -2.95 13.60 -2.02
N GLN A 172 -2.14 12.55 -1.95
CA GLN A 172 -2.44 11.35 -1.15
C GLN A 172 -2.54 11.66 0.34
N PHE A 173 -1.59 12.41 0.88
CA PHE A 173 -1.60 12.85 2.27
C PHE A 173 -2.88 13.60 2.62
N ASP A 174 -3.23 14.64 1.84
CA ASP A 174 -4.44 15.43 2.05
C ASP A 174 -5.72 14.58 1.91
N GLN A 175 -5.71 13.62 0.98
CA GLN A 175 -6.86 12.74 0.73
C GLN A 175 -7.06 11.75 1.87
N GLU A 176 -6.00 11.15 2.38
CA GLU A 176 -6.05 10.21 3.49
C GLU A 176 -6.59 10.89 4.76
N ILE A 177 -6.10 12.08 5.08
CA ILE A 177 -6.64 12.89 6.20
C ILE A 177 -8.14 13.19 6.00
N LYS A 178 -8.55 13.61 4.80
CA LYS A 178 -9.96 13.94 4.51
C LYS A 178 -10.90 12.73 4.63
N ILE A 179 -10.45 11.57 4.21
CA ILE A 179 -11.24 10.32 4.31
C ILE A 179 -11.34 9.91 5.77
N MET A 180 -10.21 9.85 6.48
CA MET A 180 -10.16 9.41 7.85
C MET A 180 -10.92 10.34 8.81
N ALA A 181 -11.01 11.65 8.50
CA ALA A 181 -11.84 12.58 9.24
C ALA A 181 -13.35 12.27 9.18
N LYS A 182 -13.78 11.55 8.14
CA LYS A 182 -15.19 11.18 7.91
C LYS A 182 -15.49 9.72 8.22
N CYS A 183 -14.45 8.87 8.16
CA CYS A 183 -14.58 7.42 8.22
C CYS A 183 -13.97 6.90 9.53
N GLN A 184 -14.72 6.98 10.63
CA GLN A 184 -14.36 6.38 11.92
C GLN A 184 -15.23 5.14 12.13
N HIS A 185 -14.61 3.97 12.21
CA HIS A 185 -15.29 2.68 12.38
C HIS A 185 -14.36 1.69 13.09
N GLU A 186 -14.91 0.75 13.87
CA GLU A 186 -14.13 -0.24 14.61
C GLU A 186 -13.21 -1.12 13.71
N ASN A 187 -13.62 -1.36 12.46
CA ASN A 187 -12.86 -2.13 11.48
C ASN A 187 -12.08 -1.27 10.47
N LEU A 188 -11.81 -0.01 10.81
CA LEU A 188 -10.89 0.87 10.10
C LEU A 188 -9.80 1.35 11.07
N VAL A 189 -8.56 1.43 10.60
CA VAL A 189 -7.44 1.92 11.43
C VAL A 189 -7.66 3.39 11.78
N GLU A 190 -7.51 3.75 13.06
CA GLU A 190 -7.71 5.10 13.54
C GLU A 190 -6.51 6.00 13.20
N LEU A 191 -6.77 7.13 12.53
CA LEU A 191 -5.79 8.20 12.38
C LEU A 191 -5.78 9.06 13.65
N LEU A 192 -4.64 9.18 14.31
CA LEU A 192 -4.47 9.95 15.54
C LEU A 192 -4.01 11.38 15.27
N GLY A 193 -3.29 11.58 14.17
CA GLY A 193 -2.78 12.88 13.79
C GLY A 193 -1.84 12.82 12.60
N PHE A 194 -1.23 13.95 12.30
CA PHE A 194 -0.35 14.10 11.14
C PHE A 194 0.72 15.17 11.38
N SER A 195 1.77 15.17 10.54
CA SER A 195 2.74 16.25 10.44
C SER A 195 2.95 16.62 8.97
N GLY A 196 2.88 17.91 8.66
CA GLY A 196 3.10 18.45 7.32
C GLY A 196 4.16 19.54 7.26
N ASP A 197 4.89 19.78 8.36
CA ASP A 197 5.90 20.82 8.51
C ASP A 197 7.34 20.41 8.16
N GLY A 198 7.57 19.10 7.93
CA GLY A 198 8.87 18.55 7.60
C GLY A 198 9.11 18.35 6.10
N ASP A 199 10.31 17.82 5.78
CA ASP A 199 10.69 17.48 4.41
C ASP A 199 9.78 16.39 3.81
N GLN A 200 9.21 15.55 4.66
CA GLN A 200 8.31 14.47 4.29
C GLN A 200 7.08 14.47 5.20
N PRO A 201 5.87 14.48 4.62
CA PRO A 201 4.65 14.41 5.43
C PRO A 201 4.57 13.07 6.17
N CYS A 202 4.01 13.11 7.39
CA CYS A 202 3.83 11.93 8.24
C CYS A 202 2.38 11.81 8.68
N LEU A 203 1.88 10.56 8.73
CA LEU A 203 0.59 10.19 9.29
C LEU A 203 0.81 9.33 10.54
N VAL A 204 0.05 9.59 11.59
CA VAL A 204 0.19 8.89 12.88
C VAL A 204 -1.09 8.10 13.14
N TYR A 205 -0.95 6.79 13.25
CA TYR A 205 -2.06 5.84 13.45
C TYR A 205 -1.95 5.12 14.80
N GLU A 206 -3.07 4.53 15.22
CA GLU A 206 -3.04 3.51 16.26
C GLU A 206 -2.09 2.36 15.86
N TYR A 207 -1.42 1.79 16.86
CA TYR A 207 -0.52 0.66 16.64
C TYR A 207 -1.29 -0.66 16.66
N MET A 208 -0.99 -1.53 15.69
CA MET A 208 -1.63 -2.83 15.52
C MET A 208 -0.65 -3.94 15.90
N PRO A 209 -0.72 -4.49 17.12
CA PRO A 209 0.32 -5.36 17.66
C PRO A 209 0.43 -6.73 16.96
N ASN A 210 -0.64 -7.21 16.33
CA ASN A 210 -0.61 -8.47 15.57
C ASN A 210 -0.26 -8.28 14.08
N GLY A 211 0.17 -7.08 13.66
CA GLY A 211 0.61 -6.83 12.28
C GLY A 211 -0.49 -7.04 11.24
N SER A 212 -0.14 -7.49 10.06
CA SER A 212 -1.09 -7.73 8.97
C SER A 212 -1.66 -9.16 9.00
N LEU A 213 -2.85 -9.31 8.39
CA LEU A 213 -3.45 -10.63 8.16
C LEU A 213 -2.53 -11.51 7.29
N LEU A 214 -1.86 -10.92 6.29
CA LEU A 214 -0.89 -11.63 5.45
C LEU A 214 0.20 -12.28 6.29
N ASP A 215 0.83 -11.51 7.19
CA ASP A 215 1.90 -12.01 8.07
C ASP A 215 1.41 -13.11 9.00
N ARG A 216 0.20 -12.95 9.53
CA ARG A 216 -0.37 -13.94 10.48
C ARG A 216 -0.81 -15.23 9.80
N LEU A 217 -1.34 -15.16 8.57
CA LEU A 217 -1.63 -16.37 7.77
C LEU A 217 -0.35 -17.12 7.39
N ALA A 218 0.72 -16.40 7.10
CA ALA A 218 2.04 -16.96 6.84
C ALA A 218 2.76 -17.45 8.11
N CYS A 219 2.21 -17.19 9.32
CA CYS A 219 2.83 -17.48 10.61
C CYS A 219 4.23 -16.88 10.76
N LEU A 220 4.46 -15.66 10.21
CA LEU A 220 5.74 -14.97 10.33
C LEU A 220 6.10 -14.73 11.81
N ASP A 221 7.40 -14.69 12.09
CA ASP A 221 7.98 -14.52 13.43
C ASP A 221 7.54 -15.64 14.41
N ASP A 222 7.39 -16.87 13.91
CA ASP A 222 7.00 -18.06 14.68
C ASP A 222 5.67 -17.91 15.44
N THR A 223 4.76 -17.10 14.89
CA THR A 223 3.44 -16.92 15.49
C THR A 223 2.55 -18.13 15.31
N ALA A 224 1.70 -18.40 16.29
CA ALA A 224 0.73 -19.48 16.21
C ALA A 224 -0.26 -19.26 15.05
N PRO A 225 -0.68 -20.32 14.35
CA PRO A 225 -1.72 -20.24 13.33
C PRO A 225 -3.01 -19.64 13.89
N ILE A 226 -3.68 -18.82 13.12
CA ILE A 226 -4.98 -18.24 13.48
C ILE A 226 -6.03 -19.37 13.41
N PRO A 227 -6.80 -19.64 14.49
CA PRO A 227 -7.91 -20.61 14.49
C PRO A 227 -9.00 -20.22 13.49
N TRP A 228 -9.73 -21.22 12.96
CA TRP A 228 -10.79 -20.99 11.98
C TRP A 228 -11.88 -20.04 12.47
N SER A 229 -12.34 -20.21 13.70
CA SER A 229 -13.34 -19.31 14.30
C SER A 229 -12.88 -17.86 14.34
N THR A 230 -11.58 -17.60 14.63
CA THR A 230 -11.01 -16.25 14.57
C THR A 230 -10.90 -15.75 13.12
N ARG A 231 -10.58 -16.61 12.16
CA ARG A 231 -10.55 -16.28 10.74
C ARG A 231 -11.93 -15.87 10.22
N CYS A 232 -12.98 -16.55 10.65
CA CYS A 232 -14.36 -16.16 10.33
C CYS A 232 -14.70 -14.76 10.88
N ASN A 233 -14.32 -14.47 12.12
CA ASN A 233 -14.50 -13.14 12.70
C ASN A 233 -13.69 -12.06 11.97
N ILE A 234 -12.48 -12.38 11.51
CA ILE A 234 -11.66 -11.47 10.69
C ILE A 234 -12.36 -11.20 9.36
N ALA A 235 -12.88 -12.21 8.68
CA ALA A 235 -13.65 -12.05 7.45
C ALA A 235 -14.87 -11.13 7.66
N GLN A 236 -15.65 -11.38 8.72
CA GLN A 236 -16.84 -10.57 9.05
C GLN A 236 -16.48 -9.12 9.37
N GLY A 237 -15.48 -8.88 10.23
CA GLY A 237 -15.06 -7.53 10.57
C GLY A 237 -14.50 -6.77 9.37
N THR A 238 -13.75 -7.45 8.49
CA THR A 238 -13.27 -6.84 7.23
C THR A 238 -14.45 -6.44 6.34
N ALA A 239 -15.45 -7.32 6.18
CA ALA A 239 -16.68 -6.99 5.44
C ALA A 239 -17.41 -5.79 6.05
N ASN A 240 -17.45 -5.67 7.39
CA ASN A 240 -18.05 -4.52 8.08
C ASN A 240 -17.31 -3.22 7.74
N GLY A 241 -15.97 -3.24 7.74
CA GLY A 241 -15.16 -2.09 7.35
C GLY A 241 -15.40 -1.66 5.90
N ILE A 242 -15.44 -2.62 4.95
CA ILE A 242 -15.74 -2.34 3.53
C ILE A 242 -17.16 -1.77 3.40
N SER A 243 -18.16 -2.35 4.11
CA SER A 243 -19.53 -1.87 4.08
C SER A 243 -19.63 -0.42 4.55
N PHE A 244 -18.97 -0.09 5.63
CA PHE A 244 -18.93 1.28 6.15
C PHE A 244 -18.34 2.27 5.14
N LEU A 245 -17.25 1.89 4.45
CA LEU A 245 -16.67 2.72 3.40
C LEU A 245 -17.65 2.93 2.24
N HIS A 246 -18.28 1.86 1.76
CA HIS A 246 -19.24 1.93 0.66
C HIS A 246 -20.47 2.77 1.03
N GLU A 247 -21.01 2.64 2.25
CA GLU A 247 -22.12 3.46 2.74
C GLU A 247 -21.78 4.95 2.81
N ASN A 248 -20.50 5.27 3.07
CA ASN A 248 -19.99 6.63 3.05
C ASN A 248 -19.47 7.08 1.67
N ASN A 249 -19.81 6.33 0.60
CA ASN A 249 -19.42 6.60 -0.78
C ASN A 249 -17.90 6.61 -1.02
N HIS A 250 -17.15 5.78 -0.32
CA HIS A 250 -15.73 5.57 -0.55
C HIS A 250 -15.47 4.17 -1.12
N ILE A 251 -14.53 4.08 -2.04
CA ILE A 251 -14.01 2.84 -2.62
C ILE A 251 -12.55 2.75 -2.21
N HIS A 252 -12.14 1.65 -1.59
CA HIS A 252 -10.79 1.50 -1.04
C HIS A 252 -9.73 1.36 -2.14
N ARG A 253 -9.96 0.49 -3.12
CA ARG A 253 -9.13 0.22 -4.30
C ARG A 253 -7.86 -0.62 -4.05
N ASP A 254 -7.52 -0.90 -2.79
CA ASP A 254 -6.37 -1.74 -2.43
C ASP A 254 -6.71 -2.65 -1.23
N VAL A 255 -7.88 -3.30 -1.30
CA VAL A 255 -8.27 -4.33 -0.33
C VAL A 255 -7.38 -5.54 -0.56
N LYS A 256 -6.56 -5.89 0.46
CA LYS A 256 -5.65 -7.05 0.45
C LYS A 256 -5.29 -7.43 1.88
N SER A 257 -4.83 -8.65 2.09
CA SER A 257 -4.48 -9.15 3.43
C SER A 257 -3.35 -8.35 4.11
N ALA A 258 -2.42 -7.78 3.34
CA ALA A 258 -1.38 -6.88 3.85
C ALA A 258 -1.94 -5.56 4.42
N ASN A 259 -3.10 -5.09 3.95
CA ASN A 259 -3.78 -3.88 4.40
C ASN A 259 -4.87 -4.15 5.44
N ILE A 260 -5.08 -5.39 5.85
CA ILE A 260 -5.96 -5.78 6.95
C ILE A 260 -5.08 -6.01 8.17
N LEU A 261 -5.04 -5.03 9.07
CA LEU A 261 -4.23 -5.09 10.28
C LEU A 261 -5.05 -5.64 11.45
N LEU A 262 -4.39 -6.30 12.38
CA LEU A 262 -5.01 -6.99 13.50
C LEU A 262 -4.60 -6.35 14.82
N ASN A 263 -5.59 -5.96 15.62
CA ASN A 263 -5.34 -5.44 16.96
C ASN A 263 -4.99 -6.58 17.94
N GLU A 264 -4.78 -6.26 19.21
CA GLU A 264 -4.42 -7.21 20.26
C GLU A 264 -5.40 -8.39 20.39
N SER A 265 -6.69 -8.15 20.11
CA SER A 265 -7.76 -9.17 20.15
C SER A 265 -8.07 -9.78 18.79
N PHE A 266 -7.20 -9.64 17.80
CA PHE A 266 -7.40 -10.09 16.41
C PHE A 266 -8.61 -9.45 15.71
N VAL A 267 -9.12 -8.29 16.19
CA VAL A 267 -10.12 -7.54 15.47
C VAL A 267 -9.47 -6.91 14.23
N PRO A 268 -10.01 -7.16 13.03
CA PRO A 268 -9.42 -6.63 11.79
C PRO A 268 -9.73 -5.15 11.63
N LYS A 269 -8.75 -4.41 11.13
CA LYS A 269 -8.87 -3.00 10.78
C LYS A 269 -8.24 -2.75 9.43
N ILE A 270 -9.02 -2.25 8.48
CA ILE A 270 -8.55 -1.88 7.14
C ILE A 270 -7.67 -0.64 7.25
N SER A 271 -6.53 -0.66 6.59
CA SER A 271 -5.53 0.41 6.58
C SER A 271 -5.20 0.85 5.15
N ASP A 272 -4.40 1.89 5.02
CA ASP A 272 -3.86 2.43 3.75
C ASP A 272 -4.92 3.00 2.79
N PHE A 273 -5.44 4.17 3.15
CA PHE A 273 -6.45 4.88 2.38
C PHE A 273 -5.88 5.81 1.31
N GLY A 274 -4.57 5.77 1.07
CA GLY A 274 -3.88 6.63 0.10
C GLY A 274 -4.41 6.52 -1.33
N LEU A 275 -4.97 5.37 -1.69
CA LEU A 275 -5.60 5.11 -2.99
C LEU A 275 -7.12 5.25 -2.99
N ALA A 276 -7.74 5.36 -1.80
CA ALA A 276 -9.19 5.41 -1.69
C ALA A 276 -9.78 6.65 -2.39
N ARG A 277 -10.93 6.51 -3.01
CA ARG A 277 -11.62 7.59 -3.71
C ARG A 277 -13.06 7.75 -3.26
N ALA A 278 -13.44 9.02 -3.00
CA ALA A 278 -14.83 9.38 -2.81
C ALA A 278 -15.59 9.28 -4.15
N SER A 279 -16.72 8.57 -4.15
CA SER A 279 -17.63 8.49 -5.29
C SER A 279 -18.84 9.40 -5.06
N VAL A 280 -19.14 10.25 -6.04
CA VAL A 280 -20.31 11.17 -6.00
C VAL A 280 -21.59 10.41 -6.35
N LYS A 281 -21.97 9.40 -5.60
CA LYS A 281 -23.04 8.42 -5.82
C LYS A 281 -22.60 7.28 -6.74
N PHE A 282 -22.69 6.05 -6.27
CA PHE A 282 -22.38 4.81 -6.98
C PHE A 282 -23.17 4.55 -8.28
N THR A 283 -23.87 5.55 -8.79
CA THR A 283 -24.61 5.47 -10.05
C THR A 283 -23.74 5.64 -11.29
N LYS A 284 -22.48 6.05 -11.12
CA LYS A 284 -21.54 6.24 -12.24
C LYS A 284 -20.24 5.49 -11.97
N THR A 285 -19.80 4.70 -12.93
CA THR A 285 -18.43 4.16 -12.99
C THR A 285 -17.45 5.32 -13.06
N ILE A 286 -16.43 5.30 -12.20
CA ILE A 286 -15.34 6.26 -12.26
C ILE A 286 -14.26 5.63 -13.15
N MET A 287 -13.90 6.32 -14.22
CA MET A 287 -12.73 5.96 -15.03
C MET A 287 -11.51 6.66 -14.48
N THR A 288 -10.39 5.98 -14.51
CA THR A 288 -9.08 6.54 -14.11
C THR A 288 -8.07 6.29 -15.20
N ASP A 289 -7.28 7.29 -15.51
CA ASP A 289 -6.16 7.17 -16.44
C ASP A 289 -4.96 6.44 -15.80
N ARG A 290 -4.96 6.34 -14.46
CA ARG A 290 -3.92 5.65 -13.71
C ARG A 290 -4.51 4.43 -13.01
N ILE A 291 -4.06 3.23 -13.43
CA ILE A 291 -4.41 1.95 -12.80
C ILE A 291 -3.50 1.80 -11.58
N VAL A 292 -4.07 1.61 -10.40
CA VAL A 292 -3.35 1.44 -9.13
C VAL A 292 -3.99 0.34 -8.32
N GLY A 293 -3.18 -0.37 -7.56
CA GLY A 293 -3.57 -1.50 -6.73
C GLY A 293 -2.60 -2.69 -6.92
N THR A 294 -2.77 -3.71 -6.12
CA THR A 294 -1.94 -4.92 -6.16
C THR A 294 -2.55 -5.93 -7.14
N ALA A 295 -1.83 -6.26 -8.22
CA ALA A 295 -2.34 -7.01 -9.37
C ALA A 295 -3.07 -8.31 -9.03
N ALA A 296 -2.55 -9.09 -8.07
CA ALA A 296 -3.16 -10.36 -7.66
C ALA A 296 -4.56 -10.24 -7.05
N TYR A 297 -4.95 -9.04 -6.62
CA TYR A 297 -6.25 -8.75 -6.02
C TYR A 297 -7.17 -7.95 -6.95
N MET A 298 -6.66 -7.51 -8.11
CA MET A 298 -7.39 -6.57 -8.95
C MET A 298 -8.48 -7.26 -9.77
N ALA A 299 -9.66 -6.68 -9.71
CA ALA A 299 -10.77 -7.08 -10.55
C ALA A 299 -10.49 -6.80 -12.05
N PRO A 300 -11.06 -7.61 -12.99
CA PRO A 300 -10.83 -7.43 -14.42
C PRO A 300 -11.20 -6.03 -14.94
N GLU A 301 -12.24 -5.40 -14.41
CA GLU A 301 -12.58 -4.02 -14.75
C GLU A 301 -11.61 -3.00 -14.17
N ALA A 302 -11.05 -3.26 -13.00
CA ALA A 302 -10.07 -2.37 -12.37
C ALA A 302 -8.77 -2.32 -13.17
N LEU A 303 -8.35 -3.45 -13.76
CA LEU A 303 -7.23 -3.53 -14.71
C LEU A 303 -7.44 -2.69 -15.98
N ARG A 304 -8.69 -2.30 -16.27
CA ARG A 304 -9.06 -1.40 -17.37
C ARG A 304 -9.32 0.04 -16.91
N GLY A 305 -9.02 0.35 -15.66
CA GLY A 305 -9.22 1.67 -15.08
C GLY A 305 -10.63 1.97 -14.60
N GLU A 306 -11.55 0.99 -14.61
CA GLU A 306 -12.88 1.18 -14.04
C GLU A 306 -12.86 1.01 -12.53
N ILE A 307 -13.24 2.04 -11.78
CA ILE A 307 -13.34 2.02 -10.32
C ILE A 307 -14.81 1.86 -9.92
N THR A 308 -15.11 0.79 -9.21
CA THR A 308 -16.47 0.52 -8.68
C THR A 308 -16.38 -0.11 -7.29
N PRO A 309 -17.43 -0.04 -6.46
CA PRO A 309 -17.47 -0.80 -5.20
C PRO A 309 -17.33 -2.31 -5.42
N LYS A 310 -17.74 -2.81 -6.60
CA LYS A 310 -17.61 -4.22 -6.98
C LYS A 310 -16.17 -4.65 -7.18
N SER A 311 -15.24 -3.70 -7.40
CA SER A 311 -13.80 -4.00 -7.45
C SER A 311 -13.26 -4.34 -6.06
N ASP A 312 -13.67 -3.63 -5.00
CA ASP A 312 -13.32 -3.99 -3.61
C ASP A 312 -13.89 -5.36 -3.22
N ILE A 313 -15.10 -5.69 -3.72
CA ILE A 313 -15.71 -7.01 -3.49
C ILE A 313 -14.89 -8.13 -4.11
N PHE A 314 -14.37 -7.93 -5.33
CA PHE A 314 -13.50 -8.90 -5.97
C PHE A 314 -12.21 -9.10 -5.16
N SER A 315 -11.54 -8.01 -4.80
CA SER A 315 -10.32 -8.04 -3.98
C SER A 315 -10.55 -8.74 -2.64
N PHE A 316 -11.71 -8.50 -2.02
CA PHE A 316 -12.10 -9.20 -0.80
C PHE A 316 -12.34 -10.69 -1.03
N GLY A 317 -12.84 -11.09 -2.20
CA GLY A 317 -12.95 -12.51 -2.59
C GLY A 317 -11.59 -13.21 -2.58
N VAL A 318 -10.52 -12.56 -3.05
CA VAL A 318 -9.15 -13.09 -2.95
C VAL A 318 -8.72 -13.24 -1.48
N VAL A 319 -9.00 -12.23 -0.65
CA VAL A 319 -8.71 -12.31 0.80
C VAL A 319 -9.43 -13.47 1.47
N LEU A 320 -10.68 -13.76 1.09
CA LEU A 320 -11.42 -14.92 1.62
C LEU A 320 -10.75 -16.24 1.24
N LEU A 321 -10.19 -16.36 0.02
CA LEU A 321 -9.39 -17.52 -0.34
C LEU A 321 -8.12 -17.62 0.50
N GLU A 322 -7.41 -16.52 0.76
CA GLU A 322 -6.24 -16.52 1.65
C GLU A 322 -6.62 -16.98 3.07
N ILE A 323 -7.77 -16.54 3.58
CA ILE A 323 -8.30 -16.91 4.90
C ILE A 323 -8.55 -18.43 4.98
N ILE A 324 -9.13 -19.04 3.94
CA ILE A 324 -9.40 -20.48 3.90
C ILE A 324 -8.11 -21.28 3.78
N THR A 325 -7.24 -20.88 2.86
CA THR A 325 -6.11 -21.71 2.41
C THR A 325 -4.81 -21.41 3.14
N GLY A 326 -4.68 -20.24 3.77
CA GLY A 326 -3.39 -19.76 4.32
C GLY A 326 -2.31 -19.53 3.25
N LEU A 327 -2.67 -19.59 1.97
CA LEU A 327 -1.76 -19.45 0.85
C LEU A 327 -1.59 -17.98 0.45
N SER A 328 -0.40 -17.63 0.01
CA SER A 328 -0.11 -16.33 -0.59
C SER A 328 -0.91 -16.14 -1.90
N PRO A 329 -1.35 -14.91 -2.23
CA PRO A 329 -2.06 -14.61 -3.49
C PRO A 329 -1.25 -14.91 -4.74
N ILE A 330 0.08 -14.83 -4.63
CA ILE A 330 1.04 -15.23 -5.67
C ILE A 330 2.15 -16.06 -5.01
N ASP A 331 2.49 -17.18 -5.62
CA ASP A 331 3.67 -17.97 -5.26
C ASP A 331 4.25 -18.61 -6.52
N GLU A 332 5.49 -18.24 -6.85
CA GLU A 332 6.18 -18.74 -8.04
C GLU A 332 6.51 -20.24 -7.98
N ASN A 333 6.57 -20.79 -6.78
CA ASN A 333 6.89 -22.21 -6.56
C ASN A 333 5.64 -23.10 -6.44
N ARG A 334 4.46 -22.51 -6.52
CA ARG A 334 3.17 -23.20 -6.44
C ARG A 334 2.56 -23.36 -7.84
N GLU A 335 1.84 -24.45 -8.05
CA GLU A 335 0.98 -24.66 -9.19
C GLU A 335 -0.47 -24.84 -8.71
N PRO A 336 -1.41 -23.97 -9.10
CA PRO A 336 -1.24 -22.74 -9.89
C PRO A 336 -0.53 -21.62 -9.11
N GLN A 337 0.24 -20.78 -9.79
CA GLN A 337 0.97 -19.66 -9.13
C GLN A 337 0.05 -18.62 -8.51
N LEU A 338 -1.06 -18.32 -9.17
CA LEU A 338 -2.08 -17.40 -8.67
C LEU A 338 -3.09 -18.15 -7.81
N LEU A 339 -3.34 -17.65 -6.61
CA LEU A 339 -4.36 -18.21 -5.72
C LEU A 339 -5.75 -18.21 -6.34
N LEU A 340 -6.07 -17.16 -7.11
CA LEU A 340 -7.35 -17.05 -7.80
C LEU A 340 -7.65 -18.25 -8.73
N SER A 341 -6.63 -18.86 -9.32
CA SER A 341 -6.77 -19.97 -10.26
C SER A 341 -7.26 -21.27 -9.62
N ILE A 342 -7.17 -21.42 -8.27
CA ILE A 342 -7.76 -22.60 -7.60
C ILE A 342 -9.27 -22.68 -7.81
N LYS A 343 -9.94 -21.52 -8.05
CA LYS A 343 -11.36 -21.49 -8.36
C LYS A 343 -11.67 -22.24 -9.65
N GLU A 344 -10.83 -22.11 -10.66
CA GLU A 344 -11.00 -22.83 -11.94
C GLU A 344 -10.83 -24.34 -11.74
N GLU A 345 -9.80 -24.77 -10.97
CA GLU A 345 -9.60 -26.20 -10.66
C GLU A 345 -10.77 -26.83 -9.89
N ILE A 346 -11.43 -26.05 -9.02
CA ILE A 346 -12.63 -26.49 -8.29
C ILE A 346 -13.85 -26.49 -9.20
N GLU A 347 -14.01 -25.50 -10.08
CA GLU A 347 -15.13 -25.44 -11.03
C GLU A 347 -15.05 -26.56 -12.09
N ASP A 348 -13.83 -26.99 -12.44
CA ASP A 348 -13.59 -28.12 -13.37
C ASP A 348 -13.67 -29.50 -12.68
N GLU A 349 -14.05 -29.53 -11.39
CA GLU A 349 -14.20 -30.74 -10.57
C GLU A 349 -12.91 -31.58 -10.42
N GLU A 350 -11.74 -30.96 -10.65
CA GLU A 350 -10.44 -31.62 -10.48
C GLU A 350 -10.10 -31.75 -8.99
N LYS A 351 -10.52 -30.75 -8.17
CA LYS A 351 -10.29 -30.68 -6.72
C LYS A 351 -11.50 -30.09 -6.02
N THR A 352 -11.50 -30.18 -4.70
CA THR A 352 -12.48 -29.55 -3.81
C THR A 352 -11.83 -28.44 -3.00
N ILE A 353 -12.61 -27.55 -2.39
CA ILE A 353 -12.02 -26.54 -1.48
C ILE A 353 -11.31 -27.17 -0.29
N GLU A 354 -11.74 -28.34 0.15
CA GLU A 354 -11.13 -29.08 1.27
C GLU A 354 -9.66 -29.45 0.98
N ASP A 355 -9.30 -29.72 -0.30
CA ASP A 355 -7.94 -30.01 -0.73
C ASP A 355 -6.99 -28.82 -0.57
N TYR A 356 -7.54 -27.62 -0.36
CA TYR A 356 -6.80 -26.37 -0.22
C TYR A 356 -6.87 -25.77 1.18
N VAL A 357 -7.63 -26.35 2.10
CA VAL A 357 -7.73 -25.82 3.47
C VAL A 357 -6.36 -25.78 4.13
N ASP A 358 -6.06 -24.70 4.82
CA ASP A 358 -4.81 -24.51 5.53
C ASP A 358 -4.60 -25.61 6.57
N GLU A 359 -3.63 -26.50 6.34
CA GLU A 359 -3.30 -27.62 7.21
C GLU A 359 -2.86 -27.20 8.63
N LYS A 360 -2.48 -25.91 8.79
CA LYS A 360 -2.13 -25.37 10.12
C LYS A 360 -3.35 -25.16 11.02
N MET A 361 -4.57 -25.18 10.48
CA MET A 361 -5.81 -25.10 11.24
C MET A 361 -6.26 -26.49 11.70
N SER A 362 -6.81 -26.57 12.90
CA SER A 362 -7.32 -27.84 13.47
C SER A 362 -8.78 -27.77 13.91
N ASP A 363 -9.42 -26.61 13.84
CA ASP A 363 -10.75 -26.30 14.38
C ASP A 363 -11.80 -25.98 13.32
N TRP A 364 -11.54 -26.32 12.04
CA TRP A 364 -12.47 -26.08 10.95
C TRP A 364 -13.45 -27.25 10.74
N ASP A 365 -14.57 -26.96 10.12
CA ASP A 365 -15.54 -27.93 9.65
C ASP A 365 -15.90 -27.66 8.16
N THR A 366 -16.23 -28.74 7.43
CA THR A 366 -16.53 -28.71 6.01
C THR A 366 -17.65 -27.71 5.67
N ILE A 367 -18.71 -27.66 6.48
CA ILE A 367 -19.89 -26.84 6.16
C ILE A 367 -19.54 -25.35 6.17
N SER A 368 -18.78 -24.92 7.17
CA SER A 368 -18.36 -23.50 7.28
C SER A 368 -17.32 -23.12 6.23
N ILE A 369 -16.41 -24.04 5.88
CA ILE A 369 -15.45 -23.85 4.77
C ILE A 369 -16.18 -23.71 3.45
N ASP A 370 -17.11 -24.61 3.11
CA ASP A 370 -17.91 -24.57 1.88
C ASP A 370 -18.72 -23.27 1.76
N LYS A 371 -19.33 -22.84 2.86
CA LYS A 371 -20.04 -21.56 2.89
C LYS A 371 -19.10 -20.38 2.62
N MET A 372 -17.94 -20.33 3.28
CA MET A 372 -16.95 -19.27 3.07
C MET A 372 -16.45 -19.25 1.62
N TYR A 373 -16.14 -20.43 1.06
CA TYR A 373 -15.74 -20.56 -0.34
C TYR A 373 -16.86 -20.13 -1.30
N SER A 374 -18.11 -20.49 -1.03
CA SER A 374 -19.25 -20.03 -1.83
C SER A 374 -19.33 -18.51 -1.87
N VAL A 375 -19.12 -17.82 -0.74
CA VAL A 375 -19.04 -16.35 -0.69
C VAL A 375 -17.87 -15.85 -1.51
N ALA A 376 -16.67 -16.43 -1.34
CA ALA A 376 -15.47 -16.05 -2.08
C ALA A 376 -15.69 -16.20 -3.60
N SER A 377 -16.19 -17.35 -4.06
CA SER A 377 -16.47 -17.63 -5.49
C SER A 377 -17.45 -16.63 -6.10
N GLN A 378 -18.50 -16.25 -5.36
CA GLN A 378 -19.45 -15.22 -5.82
C GLN A 378 -18.77 -13.84 -5.95
N CYS A 379 -17.91 -13.48 -4.99
CA CYS A 379 -17.16 -12.22 -5.03
C CYS A 379 -16.19 -12.18 -6.22
N LEU A 380 -15.60 -13.32 -6.58
CA LEU A 380 -14.63 -13.48 -7.66
C LEU A 380 -15.24 -13.62 -9.06
N ASN A 381 -16.56 -13.37 -9.21
CA ASN A 381 -17.17 -13.42 -10.54
C ASN A 381 -16.52 -12.37 -11.46
N GLU A 382 -16.10 -12.78 -12.65
CA GLU A 382 -15.49 -11.88 -13.64
C GLU A 382 -16.39 -10.69 -13.99
N LYS A 383 -17.73 -10.96 -14.12
CA LYS A 383 -18.71 -9.94 -14.42
C LYS A 383 -19.10 -9.19 -13.17
N LYS A 384 -18.63 -7.94 -13.01
CA LYS A 384 -18.91 -7.10 -11.83
C LYS A 384 -20.37 -7.08 -11.38
N ASN A 385 -21.32 -7.09 -12.33
CA ASN A 385 -22.76 -7.04 -12.04
C ASN A 385 -23.32 -8.36 -11.45
N ARG A 386 -22.56 -9.46 -11.49
CA ARG A 386 -22.92 -10.74 -10.87
C ARG A 386 -22.36 -10.90 -9.47
N ARG A 387 -21.42 -10.05 -9.08
CA ARG A 387 -20.89 -10.06 -7.71
C ARG A 387 -21.94 -9.56 -6.73
N PRO A 388 -22.04 -10.15 -5.54
CA PRO A 388 -22.92 -9.64 -4.49
C PRO A 388 -22.57 -8.19 -4.13
N ASP A 389 -23.46 -7.46 -3.50
CA ASP A 389 -23.08 -6.26 -2.78
C ASP A 389 -22.52 -6.63 -1.40
N ILE A 390 -21.86 -5.66 -0.75
CA ILE A 390 -21.19 -5.95 0.52
C ILE A 390 -22.16 -6.36 1.64
N LYS A 391 -23.42 -5.91 1.60
CA LYS A 391 -24.43 -6.29 2.60
C LYS A 391 -24.83 -7.75 2.49
N MET A 392 -24.93 -8.26 1.26
CA MET A 392 -25.15 -9.69 1.04
C MET A 392 -23.95 -10.52 1.52
N VAL A 393 -22.73 -10.03 1.26
CA VAL A 393 -21.50 -10.68 1.75
C VAL A 393 -21.52 -10.74 3.28
N GLN A 394 -21.79 -9.62 3.96
CA GLN A 394 -21.91 -9.57 5.42
C GLN A 394 -22.93 -10.57 5.97
N GLN A 395 -24.10 -10.64 5.34
CA GLN A 395 -25.15 -11.56 5.77
C GLN A 395 -24.70 -13.01 5.67
N HIS A 396 -24.11 -13.41 4.54
CA HIS A 396 -23.62 -14.78 4.36
C HIS A 396 -22.49 -15.13 5.33
N LEU A 397 -21.55 -14.19 5.60
CA LEU A 397 -20.50 -14.41 6.57
C LEU A 397 -21.06 -14.54 8.00
N GLN A 398 -22.10 -13.76 8.34
CA GLN A 398 -22.78 -13.86 9.63
C GLN A 398 -23.41 -15.25 9.84
N GLU A 399 -23.93 -15.89 8.77
CA GLU A 399 -24.49 -17.26 8.82
C GLU A 399 -23.41 -18.34 9.05
N ILE A 400 -22.12 -18.01 8.88
CA ILE A 400 -21.01 -18.93 9.17
C ILE A 400 -20.64 -18.87 10.65
N ILE A 401 -20.77 -17.69 11.28
CA ILE A 401 -20.38 -17.45 12.66
C ILE A 401 -21.50 -17.81 13.65
N ALA A 402 -22.75 -17.81 13.19
CA ALA A 402 -23.95 -18.09 14.00
C ALA A 402 -24.07 -19.58 14.36
#